data_ceebc694cbb8bb67f8c82cb1ad58a7e9
#
_entry.id   ceebc694cbb8bb67f8c82cb1ad58a7e9
#
_cell.length_a   1.000
_cell.length_b   1.000
_cell.length_c   1.000
_cell.angle_alpha   90.00
_cell.angle_beta   90.00
_cell.angle_gamma   90.00
#
_symmetry.space_group_name_H-M   'P 1'
#
loop_
_entity.id
_entity.type
_entity.pdbx_description
1 polymer ?
#
loop_
_entity_poly.entity_id
_entity_poly.type
_entity_poly.pdbx_seq_one_letter_code
_entity_poly.pdbx_strand_id
1 'polypeptide(L)'
;MSIFRYAIREMFFRRGRSIVTTTSVALAVLAAVLLTALATSYSRAIRKPIETVGADVIVQMTGDIPQKLEGLVFPHPNALLPATQVAEIRVIPGVVSLTRAVYMWELAPDHFQSVLGIEDGEAGLSGLGSRLIDGKALTAGDRAVLVDSDFATKNSVRVGSELNIGGTMCPVVGVIDAARSGKVVRADVYMPLAVAQGLAVAAPQVQSLYPFKSDDVNLLLVKVDRQHLEDVVDKIGLLLGKKGIVSSELSFRQALSGVLFLSERMGLIVASFIGAFAAAFVLRATASAVEERRRELAVLQAIGWPWRRIREQVLIENVLLATTGAIVGLALALAITAVLGGISVTIKLPWDLSSTPHFIPEATLNRTQTVAVPITVPWEAAAIAVGGSLLVGFIAAVALLASPPPQPWSLLHSE
;
A
#
# COMPACT_ATOMS: atom_id res chain seq x y z
N MET A 1 -30.95 -29.65 35.04
CA MET A 1 -29.66 -29.50 34.34
C MET A 1 -29.80 -28.41 33.32
N SER A 2 -28.92 -27.38 33.28
CA SER A 2 -29.08 -26.29 32.30
C SER A 2 -28.80 -26.84 30.89
N ILE A 3 -29.62 -26.40 29.90
CA ILE A 3 -29.49 -26.79 28.50
C ILE A 3 -28.07 -26.56 27.99
N PHE A 4 -27.39 -25.53 28.47
CA PHE A 4 -26.01 -25.21 28.15
C PHE A 4 -24.99 -26.27 28.58
N ARG A 5 -25.09 -26.82 29.79
CA ARG A 5 -24.24 -27.92 30.27
C ARG A 5 -24.47 -29.20 29.47
N TYR A 6 -25.68 -29.44 29.04
CA TYR A 6 -25.99 -30.57 28.19
C TYR A 6 -25.38 -30.43 26.81
N ALA A 7 -25.49 -29.27 26.19
CA ALA A 7 -24.90 -28.98 24.86
C ALA A 7 -23.36 -29.16 24.88
N ILE A 8 -22.68 -28.65 25.89
CA ILE A 8 -21.22 -28.83 26.04
C ILE A 8 -20.85 -30.31 26.16
N ARG A 9 -21.56 -31.09 27.00
CA ARG A 9 -21.29 -32.50 27.18
C ARG A 9 -21.51 -33.28 25.88
N GLU A 10 -22.51 -32.94 25.11
CA GLU A 10 -22.82 -33.53 23.82
C GLU A 10 -21.72 -33.27 22.78
N MET A 11 -21.14 -32.04 22.74
CA MET A 11 -20.02 -31.72 21.90
C MET A 11 -18.80 -32.60 22.15
N PHE A 12 -18.52 -32.90 23.43
CA PHE A 12 -17.42 -33.80 23.82
C PHE A 12 -17.73 -35.29 23.56
N PHE A 13 -18.96 -35.67 23.60
CA PHE A 13 -19.37 -37.06 23.33
C PHE A 13 -19.26 -37.41 21.85
N ARG A 14 -19.61 -36.46 20.95
CA ARG A 14 -19.58 -36.62 19.49
C ARG A 14 -18.39 -35.87 18.85
N ARG A 15 -17.17 -36.16 19.31
CA ARG A 15 -15.94 -35.46 18.95
C ARG A 15 -15.73 -35.32 17.43
N GLY A 16 -15.92 -36.38 16.64
CA GLY A 16 -15.65 -36.38 15.21
C GLY A 16 -16.44 -35.31 14.47
N ARG A 17 -17.73 -35.22 14.73
CA ARG A 17 -18.64 -34.23 14.10
C ARG A 17 -18.32 -32.81 14.58
N SER A 18 -18.15 -32.62 15.88
CA SER A 18 -17.82 -31.33 16.46
C SER A 18 -16.51 -30.78 15.87
N ILE A 19 -15.50 -31.65 15.71
CA ILE A 19 -14.22 -31.29 15.06
C ILE A 19 -14.43 -30.87 13.61
N VAL A 20 -15.18 -31.66 12.81
CA VAL A 20 -15.42 -31.33 11.40
C VAL A 20 -16.12 -29.98 11.25
N THR A 21 -17.18 -29.71 12.00
CA THR A 21 -17.90 -28.44 11.93
C THR A 21 -17.03 -27.26 12.40
N THR A 22 -16.36 -27.42 13.55
CA THR A 22 -15.46 -26.40 14.10
C THR A 22 -14.30 -26.09 13.15
N THR A 23 -13.66 -27.12 12.58
CA THR A 23 -12.56 -26.95 11.62
C THR A 23 -13.02 -26.24 10.34
N SER A 24 -14.22 -26.55 9.85
CA SER A 24 -14.76 -25.92 8.64
C SER A 24 -15.04 -24.43 8.86
N VAL A 25 -15.64 -24.06 9.99
CA VAL A 25 -15.83 -22.66 10.37
C VAL A 25 -14.49 -21.97 10.58
N ALA A 26 -13.55 -22.64 11.25
CA ALA A 26 -12.21 -22.10 11.48
C ALA A 26 -11.47 -21.81 10.16
N LEU A 27 -11.50 -22.74 9.20
CA LEU A 27 -10.89 -22.53 7.88
C LEU A 27 -11.56 -21.41 7.09
N ALA A 28 -12.88 -21.28 7.17
CA ALA A 28 -13.60 -20.19 6.51
C ALA A 28 -13.23 -18.81 7.09
N VAL A 29 -13.22 -18.69 8.41
CA VAL A 29 -12.82 -17.44 9.10
C VAL A 29 -11.36 -17.13 8.82
N LEU A 30 -10.47 -18.12 8.92
CA LEU A 30 -9.05 -18.00 8.60
C LEU A 30 -8.85 -17.47 7.18
N ALA A 31 -9.48 -18.09 6.18
CA ALA A 31 -9.34 -17.69 4.79
C ALA A 31 -9.89 -16.27 4.53
N ALA A 32 -11.06 -15.93 5.07
CA ALA A 32 -11.65 -14.60 4.93
C ALA A 32 -10.77 -13.51 5.56
N VAL A 33 -10.26 -13.73 6.77
CA VAL A 33 -9.42 -12.78 7.49
C VAL A 33 -8.06 -12.62 6.79
N LEU A 34 -7.41 -13.71 6.37
CA LEU A 34 -6.12 -13.66 5.68
C LEU A 34 -6.22 -12.95 4.34
N LEU A 35 -7.21 -13.28 3.51
CA LEU A 35 -7.40 -12.63 2.21
C LEU A 35 -7.64 -11.13 2.36
N THR A 36 -8.48 -10.73 3.34
CA THR A 36 -8.73 -9.32 3.59
C THR A 36 -7.48 -8.62 4.13
N ALA A 37 -6.72 -9.26 5.02
CA ALA A 37 -5.46 -8.72 5.54
C ALA A 37 -4.42 -8.56 4.43
N LEU A 38 -4.29 -9.53 3.52
CA LEU A 38 -3.39 -9.46 2.37
C LEU A 38 -3.81 -8.34 1.40
N ALA A 39 -5.10 -8.27 1.03
CA ALA A 39 -5.63 -7.26 0.11
C ALA A 39 -5.44 -5.84 0.66
N THR A 40 -5.73 -5.62 1.94
CA THR A 40 -5.56 -4.30 2.59
C THR A 40 -4.08 -3.94 2.77
N SER A 41 -3.22 -4.90 3.07
CA SER A 41 -1.77 -4.66 3.18
C SER A 41 -1.14 -4.37 1.82
N TYR A 42 -1.57 -5.07 0.77
CA TYR A 42 -1.16 -4.78 -0.61
C TYR A 42 -1.60 -3.38 -1.06
N SER A 43 -2.85 -3.00 -0.80
CA SER A 43 -3.36 -1.64 -1.10
C SER A 43 -2.57 -0.56 -0.35
N ARG A 44 -2.21 -0.78 0.93
CA ARG A 44 -1.34 0.12 1.69
C ARG A 44 0.08 0.19 1.14
N ALA A 45 0.64 -0.96 0.71
CA ALA A 45 1.98 -0.99 0.11
C ALA A 45 2.05 -0.09 -1.12
N ILE A 46 1.03 -0.14 -1.99
CA ILE A 46 0.95 0.69 -3.20
C ILE A 46 0.79 2.19 -2.85
N ARG A 47 0.09 2.53 -1.78
CA ARG A 47 -0.12 3.93 -1.37
C ARG A 47 1.10 4.55 -0.67
N LYS A 48 1.89 3.73 0.02
CA LYS A 48 3.00 4.19 0.86
C LYS A 48 4.05 5.06 0.13
N PRO A 49 4.48 4.77 -1.12
CA PRO A 49 5.41 5.63 -1.84
C PRO A 49 4.88 7.04 -2.07
N ILE A 50 3.57 7.19 -2.22
CA ILE A 50 2.91 8.47 -2.50
C ILE A 50 2.78 9.31 -1.22
N GLU A 51 2.38 8.68 -0.11
CA GLU A 51 2.27 9.33 1.21
C GLU A 51 3.64 9.81 1.72
N THR A 52 4.70 9.23 1.18
CA THR A 52 6.08 9.52 1.56
C THR A 52 6.76 10.58 0.70
N VAL A 53 6.20 10.99 -0.43
CA VAL A 53 6.65 12.19 -1.14
C VAL A 53 6.19 13.40 -0.32
N GLY A 54 7.12 14.26 0.11
CA GLY A 54 6.80 15.48 0.90
C GLY A 54 6.01 16.54 0.12
N ALA A 55 5.60 16.21 -1.10
CA ALA A 55 4.75 16.98 -1.98
C ALA A 55 3.53 16.15 -2.39
N ASP A 56 2.39 16.81 -2.53
CA ASP A 56 1.15 16.17 -3.00
C ASP A 56 1.11 16.12 -4.53
N VAL A 57 1.84 17.04 -5.17
CA VAL A 57 1.93 17.19 -6.63
C VAL A 57 3.37 17.46 -7.06
N ILE A 58 3.82 16.72 -8.06
CA ILE A 58 5.11 16.92 -8.74
C ILE A 58 4.82 17.49 -10.12
N VAL A 59 5.46 18.59 -10.46
CA VAL A 59 5.26 19.30 -11.73
C VAL A 59 6.55 19.32 -12.53
N GLN A 60 6.47 18.86 -13.77
CA GLN A 60 7.57 18.78 -14.72
C GLN A 60 7.07 19.18 -16.12
N MET A 61 7.99 19.42 -17.03
CA MET A 61 7.66 19.62 -18.45
C MET A 61 8.47 18.65 -19.31
N THR A 62 7.83 18.07 -20.31
CA THR A 62 8.50 17.24 -21.32
C THR A 62 9.39 18.12 -22.21
N GLY A 63 10.65 17.77 -22.28
CA GLY A 63 11.66 18.45 -23.09
C GLY A 63 12.15 17.63 -24.26
N ASP A 64 13.05 18.24 -25.00
CA ASP A 64 13.74 17.61 -26.12
C ASP A 64 14.99 16.85 -25.61
N ILE A 65 15.40 15.80 -26.30
CA ILE A 65 16.57 15.01 -25.95
C ILE A 65 17.82 15.73 -26.49
N PRO A 66 18.85 15.97 -25.67
CA PRO A 66 20.10 16.56 -26.13
C PRO A 66 20.75 15.73 -27.25
N GLN A 67 21.31 16.40 -28.25
CA GLN A 67 22.05 15.72 -29.33
C GLN A 67 23.31 15.01 -28.82
N LYS A 68 23.93 15.55 -27.75
CA LYS A 68 25.05 14.94 -27.07
C LYS A 68 24.68 14.69 -25.61
N LEU A 69 24.82 13.46 -25.20
CA LEU A 69 24.60 13.02 -23.81
C LEU A 69 25.96 12.98 -23.08
N GLU A 70 26.56 14.16 -22.84
CA GLU A 70 27.85 14.32 -22.18
C GLU A 70 27.82 15.55 -21.29
N GLY A 71 28.38 15.45 -20.09
CA GLY A 71 28.33 16.51 -19.09
C GLY A 71 26.97 16.65 -18.41
N LEU A 72 26.65 17.83 -17.93
CA LEU A 72 25.37 18.10 -17.27
C LEU A 72 24.25 18.29 -18.30
N VAL A 73 23.21 17.51 -18.18
CA VAL A 73 22.02 17.55 -19.03
C VAL A 73 20.73 17.49 -18.21
N PHE A 74 19.64 18.00 -18.73
CA PHE A 74 18.34 17.74 -18.14
C PHE A 74 17.80 16.39 -18.60
N PRO A 75 17.29 15.55 -17.68
CA PRO A 75 16.58 14.34 -18.07
C PRO A 75 15.37 14.69 -18.94
N HIS A 76 15.08 13.84 -19.90
CA HIS A 76 13.78 13.91 -20.58
C HIS A 76 12.69 13.54 -19.55
N PRO A 77 11.90 14.19 -19.22
CA PRO A 77 10.76 14.94 -18.89
C PRO A 77 11.01 16.18 -18.00
N ASN A 78 12.20 16.68 -17.89
CA ASN A 78 12.53 17.81 -17.04
C ASN A 78 13.01 19.01 -17.86
N ALA A 79 12.15 19.50 -18.75
CA ALA A 79 12.41 20.75 -19.47
C ALA A 79 12.28 21.96 -18.55
N LEU A 80 12.76 23.09 -19.04
CA LEU A 80 12.67 24.38 -18.37
C LEU A 80 11.24 24.71 -17.96
N LEU A 81 11.06 25.09 -16.71
CA LEU A 81 9.87 25.71 -16.14
C LEU A 81 10.16 27.22 -15.94
N PRO A 82 9.60 28.12 -16.77
CA PRO A 82 9.85 29.52 -16.64
C PRO A 82 9.36 30.10 -15.30
N ALA A 83 10.09 31.06 -14.75
CA ALA A 83 9.75 31.69 -13.47
C ALA A 83 8.33 32.30 -13.46
N THR A 84 7.82 32.73 -14.61
CA THR A 84 6.44 33.23 -14.77
C THR A 84 5.41 32.15 -14.47
N GLN A 85 5.56 30.96 -15.05
CA GLN A 85 4.66 29.82 -14.78
C GLN A 85 4.76 29.34 -13.32
N VAL A 86 5.96 29.37 -12.77
CA VAL A 86 6.17 29.05 -11.34
C VAL A 86 5.40 30.02 -10.44
N ALA A 87 5.43 31.33 -10.76
CA ALA A 87 4.68 32.34 -10.03
C ALA A 87 3.16 32.17 -10.18
N GLU A 88 2.67 31.81 -11.35
CA GLU A 88 1.26 31.52 -11.58
C GLU A 88 0.78 30.28 -10.81
N ILE A 89 1.58 29.22 -10.78
CA ILE A 89 1.25 28.02 -9.98
C ILE A 89 1.17 28.35 -8.49
N ARG A 90 2.07 29.21 -7.99
CA ARG A 90 2.12 29.58 -6.57
C ARG A 90 0.85 30.25 -6.06
N VAL A 91 0.15 31.01 -6.91
CA VAL A 91 -1.07 31.74 -6.54
C VAL A 91 -2.35 30.97 -6.79
N ILE A 92 -2.29 29.73 -7.27
CA ILE A 92 -3.48 28.88 -7.45
C ILE A 92 -4.11 28.63 -6.08
N PRO A 93 -5.42 28.91 -5.89
CA PRO A 93 -6.13 28.61 -4.65
C PRO A 93 -6.05 27.11 -4.31
N GLY A 94 -5.63 26.80 -3.08
CA GLY A 94 -5.41 25.43 -2.62
C GLY A 94 -3.93 25.03 -2.57
N VAL A 95 -3.01 25.78 -3.20
CA VAL A 95 -1.57 25.58 -3.04
C VAL A 95 -1.13 26.11 -1.67
N VAL A 96 -0.59 25.22 -0.83
CA VAL A 96 -0.12 25.52 0.53
C VAL A 96 1.35 25.95 0.50
N SER A 97 2.19 25.21 -0.20
CA SER A 97 3.60 25.55 -0.38
C SER A 97 4.12 25.00 -1.72
N LEU A 98 5.18 25.62 -2.22
CA LEU A 98 5.83 25.24 -3.46
C LEU A 98 7.33 25.26 -3.21
N THR A 99 8.00 24.14 -3.43
CA THR A 99 9.46 23.97 -3.35
C THR A 99 10.02 23.83 -4.75
N ARG A 100 10.97 24.69 -5.11
CA ARG A 100 11.62 24.73 -6.41
C ARG A 100 12.82 23.78 -6.41
N ALA A 101 13.06 23.13 -7.55
CA ALA A 101 14.20 22.25 -7.71
C ALA A 101 14.73 22.24 -9.15
N VAL A 102 16.01 21.90 -9.28
CA VAL A 102 16.70 21.62 -10.55
C VAL A 102 17.24 20.21 -10.49
N TYR A 103 16.75 19.36 -11.39
CA TYR A 103 17.17 17.97 -11.52
C TYR A 103 18.00 17.79 -12.77
N MET A 104 19.21 17.25 -12.63
CA MET A 104 20.18 17.08 -13.70
C MET A 104 20.77 15.69 -13.68
N TRP A 105 21.18 15.22 -14.83
CA TRP A 105 22.08 14.08 -14.97
C TRP A 105 23.47 14.56 -15.35
N GLU A 106 24.48 14.02 -14.76
CA GLU A 106 25.84 14.14 -15.21
C GLU A 106 26.27 12.82 -15.86
N LEU A 107 26.65 12.91 -17.11
CA LEU A 107 27.09 11.80 -17.94
C LEU A 107 28.55 12.03 -18.29
N ALA A 108 29.43 11.19 -17.77
CA ALA A 108 30.83 11.15 -18.12
C ALA A 108 31.18 9.75 -18.65
N PRO A 109 32.29 9.57 -19.39
CA PRO A 109 32.67 8.26 -19.94
C PRO A 109 32.89 7.17 -18.91
N ASP A 110 33.24 7.54 -17.70
CA ASP A 110 33.61 6.67 -16.59
C ASP A 110 32.59 6.63 -15.46
N HIS A 111 31.65 7.58 -15.42
CA HIS A 111 30.64 7.64 -14.36
C HIS A 111 29.33 8.29 -14.79
N PHE A 112 28.29 7.93 -14.08
CA PHE A 112 26.98 8.56 -14.13
C PHE A 112 26.57 8.94 -12.72
N GLN A 113 26.04 10.16 -12.57
CA GLN A 113 25.39 10.58 -11.31
C GLN A 113 24.20 11.50 -11.57
N SER A 114 23.20 11.37 -10.74
CA SER A 114 22.04 12.27 -10.72
C SER A 114 22.22 13.34 -9.66
N VAL A 115 21.90 14.57 -10.00
CA VAL A 115 22.10 15.76 -9.15
C VAL A 115 20.77 16.45 -8.96
N LEU A 116 20.40 16.70 -7.70
CA LEU A 116 19.20 17.46 -7.33
C LEU A 116 19.60 18.71 -6.55
N GLY A 117 19.41 19.86 -7.18
CA GLY A 117 19.41 21.15 -6.49
C GLY A 117 18.03 21.47 -5.97
N ILE A 118 17.90 21.76 -4.69
CA ILE A 118 16.57 21.96 -4.08
C ILE A 118 16.57 23.15 -3.14
N GLU A 119 15.45 23.87 -3.15
CA GLU A 119 15.19 24.98 -2.25
C GLU A 119 15.02 24.51 -0.80
N ASP A 120 15.24 25.40 0.15
CA ASP A 120 14.94 25.08 1.56
C ASP A 120 13.43 24.93 1.78
N GLY A 121 13.08 24.07 2.73
CA GLY A 121 11.69 23.77 3.07
C GLY A 121 11.48 22.34 3.55
N GLU A 122 10.26 22.02 3.89
CA GLU A 122 9.87 20.68 4.39
C GLU A 122 10.09 19.59 3.34
N ALA A 123 9.78 19.89 2.08
CA ALA A 123 10.04 19.01 0.93
C ALA A 123 11.46 19.21 0.33
N GLY A 124 12.26 20.10 0.91
CA GLY A 124 13.57 20.54 0.44
C GLY A 124 14.71 20.16 1.39
N LEU A 125 15.71 21.07 1.48
CA LEU A 125 16.93 20.84 2.25
C LEU A 125 16.67 20.50 3.72
N SER A 126 15.74 21.20 4.39
CA SER A 126 15.37 20.93 5.78
C SER A 126 14.80 19.52 5.97
N GLY A 127 14.01 19.05 5.00
CA GLY A 127 13.49 17.68 4.99
C GLY A 127 14.58 16.62 4.77
N LEU A 128 15.63 16.93 4.02
CA LEU A 128 16.81 16.07 3.86
C LEU A 128 17.60 15.90 5.16
N GLY A 129 17.71 16.96 5.95
CA GLY A 129 18.41 16.94 7.24
C GLY A 129 17.87 15.90 8.22
N SER A 130 16.57 15.60 8.16
CA SER A 130 15.94 14.56 8.99
C SER A 130 16.36 13.12 8.63
N ARG A 131 17.11 12.94 7.53
CA ARG A 131 17.53 11.64 6.97
C ARG A 131 19.01 11.42 6.99
N LEU A 132 19.71 12.31 7.65
CA LEU A 132 21.15 12.26 7.77
C LEU A 132 21.54 10.98 8.53
N ILE A 133 22.45 10.22 7.92
CA ILE A 133 23.09 9.05 8.54
C ILE A 133 24.40 9.48 9.18
N ASP A 134 25.18 10.33 8.46
CA ASP A 134 26.49 10.78 8.88
C ASP A 134 26.74 12.21 8.38
N GLY A 135 27.50 13.00 9.13
CA GLY A 135 27.91 14.35 8.74
C GLY A 135 26.95 15.44 9.22
N LYS A 136 26.73 16.47 8.39
CA LYS A 136 25.95 17.67 8.70
C LYS A 136 24.88 17.91 7.65
N ALA A 137 23.73 18.51 8.08
CA ALA A 137 22.71 18.98 7.16
C ALA A 137 23.22 20.18 6.35
N LEU A 138 22.67 20.33 5.13
CA LEU A 138 22.93 21.49 4.26
C LEU A 138 22.03 22.65 4.62
N THR A 139 22.55 23.85 4.43
CA THR A 139 21.79 25.10 4.44
C THR A 139 21.81 25.75 3.03
N ALA A 140 20.86 26.67 2.79
CA ALA A 140 20.73 27.29 1.47
C ALA A 140 21.95 28.07 0.98
N GLY A 141 22.84 28.47 1.90
CA GLY A 141 24.08 29.22 1.59
C GLY A 141 25.32 28.35 1.35
N ASP A 142 25.24 27.05 1.59
CA ASP A 142 26.38 26.15 1.50
C ASP A 142 26.77 25.85 0.04
N ARG A 143 28.08 25.77 -0.22
CA ARG A 143 28.62 25.24 -1.48
C ARG A 143 29.11 23.80 -1.29
N ALA A 144 28.27 22.99 -0.73
CA ALA A 144 28.56 21.62 -0.34
C ALA A 144 27.44 20.70 -0.80
N VAL A 145 27.65 19.39 -0.69
CA VAL A 145 26.66 18.40 -1.14
C VAL A 145 26.40 17.35 -0.06
N LEU A 146 25.19 16.78 -0.10
CA LEU A 146 24.87 15.51 0.54
C LEU A 146 24.85 14.42 -0.53
N VAL A 147 25.24 13.22 -0.16
CA VAL A 147 25.19 12.06 -1.05
C VAL A 147 24.25 10.99 -0.50
N ASP A 148 23.62 10.24 -1.40
CA ASP A 148 22.82 9.09 -1.01
C ASP A 148 23.71 7.94 -0.53
N SER A 149 23.23 7.16 0.43
CA SER A 149 23.99 6.06 1.06
C SER A 149 24.38 4.95 0.07
N ASP A 150 23.51 4.64 -0.90
CA ASP A 150 23.78 3.65 -1.92
C ASP A 150 24.89 4.14 -2.87
N PHE A 151 24.81 5.42 -3.29
CA PHE A 151 25.85 6.06 -4.11
C PHE A 151 27.18 6.15 -3.35
N ALA A 152 27.13 6.58 -2.09
CA ALA A 152 28.32 6.67 -1.24
C ALA A 152 29.04 5.33 -1.09
N THR A 153 28.27 4.26 -0.88
CA THR A 153 28.81 2.90 -0.75
C THR A 153 29.41 2.40 -2.07
N LYS A 154 28.69 2.57 -3.20
CA LYS A 154 29.10 2.12 -4.53
C LYS A 154 30.40 2.80 -4.99
N ASN A 155 30.53 4.10 -4.75
CA ASN A 155 31.63 4.93 -5.21
C ASN A 155 32.68 5.20 -4.13
N SER A 156 32.57 4.57 -2.94
CA SER A 156 33.50 4.76 -1.81
C SER A 156 33.66 6.21 -1.35
N VAL A 157 32.58 7.01 -1.52
CA VAL A 157 32.54 8.42 -1.10
C VAL A 157 32.21 8.51 0.39
N ARG A 158 32.90 9.40 1.10
CA ARG A 158 32.72 9.63 2.55
C ARG A 158 32.52 11.11 2.85
N VAL A 159 32.05 11.42 4.03
CA VAL A 159 32.03 12.80 4.55
C VAL A 159 33.44 13.36 4.55
N GLY A 160 33.62 14.56 3.98
CA GLY A 160 34.94 15.19 3.78
C GLY A 160 35.62 14.88 2.44
N SER A 161 35.05 13.98 1.61
CA SER A 161 35.49 13.78 0.22
C SER A 161 35.11 14.98 -0.64
N GLU A 162 35.82 15.19 -1.74
CA GLU A 162 35.42 16.13 -2.80
C GLU A 162 34.84 15.38 -3.98
N LEU A 163 33.70 15.84 -4.47
CA LEU A 163 33.00 15.27 -5.62
C LEU A 163 33.01 16.28 -6.76
N ASN A 164 33.43 15.85 -7.96
CA ASN A 164 33.39 16.67 -9.16
C ASN A 164 31.97 16.62 -9.74
N ILE A 165 31.36 17.79 -9.93
CA ILE A 165 30.02 17.92 -10.52
C ILE A 165 30.07 19.01 -11.58
N GLY A 166 29.96 18.62 -12.85
CA GLY A 166 30.03 19.56 -13.97
C GLY A 166 31.34 20.35 -14.04
N GLY A 167 32.44 19.76 -13.61
CA GLY A 167 33.76 20.41 -13.53
C GLY A 167 34.00 21.26 -12.27
N THR A 168 33.02 21.26 -11.34
CA THR A 168 33.14 22.00 -10.07
C THR A 168 33.34 21.00 -8.92
N MET A 169 34.40 21.22 -8.13
CA MET A 169 34.66 20.40 -6.93
C MET A 169 33.75 20.85 -5.79
N CYS A 170 32.97 19.93 -5.28
CA CYS A 170 32.02 20.15 -4.19
C CYS A 170 32.35 19.26 -2.99
N PRO A 171 32.52 19.82 -1.79
CA PRO A 171 32.82 19.01 -0.59
C PRO A 171 31.55 18.26 -0.15
N VAL A 172 31.69 16.97 0.16
CA VAL A 172 30.64 16.13 0.72
C VAL A 172 30.59 16.37 2.22
N VAL A 173 29.48 16.93 2.72
CA VAL A 173 29.31 17.28 4.14
C VAL A 173 28.43 16.28 4.90
N GLY A 174 27.70 15.42 4.20
CA GLY A 174 26.91 14.38 4.85
C GLY A 174 26.42 13.30 3.90
N VAL A 175 26.01 12.20 4.49
CA VAL A 175 25.41 11.03 3.83
C VAL A 175 23.98 10.88 4.32
N ILE A 176 23.03 10.72 3.41
CA ILE A 176 21.61 10.54 3.71
C ILE A 176 21.10 9.19 3.20
N ASP A 177 20.04 8.66 3.81
CA ASP A 177 19.30 7.52 3.30
C ASP A 177 18.01 8.01 2.61
N ALA A 178 18.13 8.29 1.33
CA ALA A 178 16.97 8.72 0.52
C ALA A 178 15.94 7.60 0.32
N ALA A 179 16.33 6.33 0.44
CA ALA A 179 15.44 5.18 0.29
C ALA A 179 14.52 4.97 1.48
N ARG A 180 14.99 5.27 2.69
CA ARG A 180 14.35 4.89 3.95
C ARG A 180 13.03 5.59 4.22
N SER A 181 12.77 6.75 3.65
CA SER A 181 11.59 7.55 3.98
C SER A 181 10.71 7.97 2.80
N GLY A 182 11.03 7.59 1.58
CA GLY A 182 10.17 7.84 0.40
C GLY A 182 9.75 9.31 0.11
N LYS A 183 10.19 10.27 0.92
CA LYS A 183 9.71 11.68 0.91
C LYS A 183 10.50 12.62 0.02
N VAL A 184 11.46 12.16 -0.76
CA VAL A 184 12.33 13.01 -1.58
C VAL A 184 12.47 12.40 -2.96
N VAL A 185 12.54 13.28 -3.95
CA VAL A 185 13.04 12.93 -5.27
C VAL A 185 14.41 12.30 -5.12
N ARG A 186 14.56 11.06 -5.57
CA ARG A 186 15.83 10.34 -5.46
C ARG A 186 16.86 10.94 -6.40
N ALA A 187 18.01 11.26 -5.85
CA ALA A 187 19.20 11.62 -6.58
C ALA A 187 20.43 11.02 -5.88
N ASP A 188 21.51 10.89 -6.59
CA ASP A 188 22.78 10.44 -6.01
C ASP A 188 23.41 11.56 -5.17
N VAL A 189 23.21 12.81 -5.62
CA VAL A 189 23.80 14.02 -5.02
C VAL A 189 22.72 15.08 -4.81
N TYR A 190 22.71 15.68 -3.64
CA TYR A 190 21.82 16.76 -3.26
C TYR A 190 22.62 18.03 -2.93
N MET A 191 22.14 19.17 -3.40
CA MET A 191 22.79 20.47 -3.18
C MET A 191 21.77 21.59 -3.03
N PRO A 192 22.16 22.78 -2.52
CA PRO A 192 21.31 23.96 -2.54
C PRO A 192 20.91 24.38 -3.96
N LEU A 193 19.66 24.82 -4.14
CA LEU A 193 19.11 25.21 -5.44
C LEU A 193 20.00 26.21 -6.19
N ALA A 194 20.50 27.24 -5.50
CA ALA A 194 21.34 28.26 -6.13
C ALA A 194 22.64 27.71 -6.73
N VAL A 195 23.24 26.70 -6.10
CA VAL A 195 24.43 26.03 -6.63
C VAL A 195 24.10 25.24 -7.89
N ALA A 196 23.02 24.46 -7.86
CA ALA A 196 22.56 23.69 -9.03
C ALA A 196 22.15 24.59 -10.19
N GLN A 197 21.50 25.72 -9.93
CA GLN A 197 21.18 26.73 -10.96
C GLN A 197 22.44 27.31 -11.58
N GLY A 198 23.46 27.60 -10.78
CA GLY A 198 24.76 28.06 -11.29
C GLY A 198 25.41 27.03 -12.21
N LEU A 199 25.38 25.74 -11.84
CA LEU A 199 25.91 24.66 -12.67
C LEU A 199 25.10 24.50 -13.97
N ALA A 200 23.76 24.58 -13.91
CA ALA A 200 22.89 24.48 -15.08
C ALA A 200 23.11 25.65 -16.07
N VAL A 201 23.31 26.87 -15.54
CA VAL A 201 23.66 28.07 -16.38
C VAL A 201 25.01 27.88 -17.07
N ALA A 202 25.99 27.25 -16.38
CA ALA A 202 27.32 27.02 -16.93
C ALA A 202 27.38 25.81 -17.89
N ALA A 203 26.37 24.94 -17.90
CA ALA A 203 26.34 23.71 -18.69
C ALA A 203 26.01 23.94 -20.17
N PRO A 204 26.94 23.71 -21.14
CA PRO A 204 26.71 23.99 -22.56
C PRO A 204 25.53 23.21 -23.14
N GLN A 205 25.32 21.94 -22.70
CA GLN A 205 24.24 21.09 -23.19
C GLN A 205 22.88 21.59 -22.73
N VAL A 206 22.77 22.08 -21.49
CA VAL A 206 21.55 22.71 -20.98
C VAL A 206 21.27 23.99 -21.78
N GLN A 207 22.27 24.85 -21.94
CA GLN A 207 22.11 26.11 -22.65
C GLN A 207 21.80 25.94 -24.14
N SER A 208 22.27 24.86 -24.76
CA SER A 208 21.97 24.60 -26.18
C SER A 208 20.50 24.24 -26.45
N LEU A 209 19.80 23.69 -25.48
CA LEU A 209 18.40 23.30 -25.58
C LEU A 209 17.47 24.35 -24.96
N TYR A 210 17.90 24.91 -23.85
CA TYR A 210 17.11 25.84 -23.06
C TYR A 210 17.94 27.07 -22.67
N PRO A 211 17.44 28.30 -22.92
CA PRO A 211 18.08 29.51 -22.44
C PRO A 211 17.90 29.66 -20.92
N PHE A 212 18.49 28.73 -20.16
CA PHE A 212 18.33 28.58 -18.71
C PHE A 212 18.96 29.78 -17.98
N LYS A 213 18.19 30.41 -17.09
CA LYS A 213 18.58 31.55 -16.27
C LYS A 213 18.72 31.14 -14.81
N SER A 214 19.33 32.01 -14.01
CA SER A 214 19.60 31.73 -12.58
C SER A 214 18.35 31.50 -11.71
N ASP A 215 17.17 31.96 -12.15
CA ASP A 215 15.92 31.77 -11.39
C ASP A 215 15.03 30.66 -11.95
N ASP A 216 15.42 30.08 -13.08
CA ASP A 216 14.67 28.99 -13.70
C ASP A 216 14.85 27.69 -12.95
N VAL A 217 13.86 26.82 -13.11
CA VAL A 217 13.84 25.47 -12.54
C VAL A 217 13.25 24.50 -13.56
N ASN A 218 13.39 23.20 -13.31
CA ASN A 218 12.82 22.16 -14.15
C ASN A 218 11.95 21.16 -13.38
N LEU A 219 11.81 21.38 -12.08
CA LEU A 219 11.03 20.54 -11.19
C LEU A 219 10.39 21.39 -10.10
N LEU A 220 9.09 21.14 -9.82
CA LEU A 220 8.40 21.72 -8.68
C LEU A 220 7.77 20.64 -7.82
N LEU A 221 7.88 20.81 -6.52
CA LEU A 221 7.22 20.02 -5.52
C LEU A 221 6.16 20.89 -4.86
N VAL A 222 4.89 20.59 -5.10
CA VAL A 222 3.75 21.40 -4.64
C VAL A 222 3.00 20.66 -3.53
N LYS A 223 2.79 21.34 -2.41
CA LYS A 223 1.95 20.87 -1.33
C LYS A 223 0.58 21.54 -1.47
N VAL A 224 -0.47 20.74 -1.44
CA VAL A 224 -1.84 21.18 -1.74
C VAL A 224 -2.76 20.81 -0.60
N ASP A 225 -3.76 21.64 -0.33
CA ASP A 225 -4.86 21.24 0.56
C ASP A 225 -5.63 20.07 -0.09
N ARG A 226 -5.84 19.00 0.67
CA ARG A 226 -6.50 17.78 0.19
C ARG A 226 -7.87 18.01 -0.43
N GLN A 227 -8.59 19.04 0.03
CA GLN A 227 -9.92 19.39 -0.51
C GLN A 227 -9.84 20.00 -1.92
N HIS A 228 -8.70 20.57 -2.29
CA HIS A 228 -8.48 21.26 -3.57
C HIS A 228 -7.55 20.53 -4.52
N LEU A 229 -7.15 19.28 -4.21
CA LEU A 229 -6.13 18.55 -4.97
C LEU A 229 -6.51 18.38 -6.45
N GLU A 230 -7.74 17.97 -6.75
CA GLU A 230 -8.21 17.80 -8.14
C GLU A 230 -8.20 19.11 -8.89
N ASP A 231 -8.76 20.15 -8.31
CA ASP A 231 -8.84 21.48 -8.92
C ASP A 231 -7.45 22.08 -9.21
N VAL A 232 -6.49 21.86 -8.30
CA VAL A 232 -5.11 22.35 -8.45
C VAL A 232 -4.39 21.57 -9.55
N VAL A 233 -4.53 20.26 -9.59
CA VAL A 233 -3.93 19.40 -10.63
C VAL A 233 -4.45 19.78 -12.00
N ASP A 234 -5.76 19.98 -12.16
CA ASP A 234 -6.38 20.38 -13.42
C ASP A 234 -5.93 21.77 -13.86
N LYS A 235 -5.88 22.74 -12.95
CA LYS A 235 -5.40 24.11 -13.26
C LYS A 235 -3.93 24.13 -13.67
N ILE A 236 -3.06 23.40 -12.97
CA ILE A 236 -1.66 23.27 -13.36
C ILE A 236 -1.55 22.60 -14.73
N GLY A 237 -2.32 21.52 -14.97
CA GLY A 237 -2.36 20.84 -16.26
C GLY A 237 -2.79 21.76 -17.42
N LEU A 238 -3.80 22.60 -17.21
CA LEU A 238 -4.25 23.58 -18.18
C LEU A 238 -3.20 24.66 -18.44
N LEU A 239 -2.52 25.15 -17.39
CA LEU A 239 -1.47 26.15 -17.48
C LEU A 239 -0.26 25.68 -18.30
N LEU A 240 0.17 24.42 -18.06
CA LEU A 240 1.34 23.83 -18.72
C LEU A 240 1.04 23.24 -20.10
N GLY A 241 -0.23 22.96 -20.39
CA GLY A 241 -0.69 22.40 -21.65
C GLY A 241 -0.15 20.98 -21.90
N LYS A 242 -0.02 20.62 -23.18
CA LYS A 242 0.35 19.25 -23.60
C LYS A 242 1.77 18.80 -23.20
N LYS A 243 2.67 19.73 -22.91
CA LYS A 243 4.04 19.43 -22.48
C LYS A 243 4.15 19.28 -20.96
N GLY A 244 3.15 19.70 -20.20
CA GLY A 244 3.12 19.58 -18.74
C GLY A 244 2.90 18.15 -18.29
N ILE A 245 3.71 17.71 -17.33
CA ILE A 245 3.53 16.45 -16.60
C ILE A 245 3.23 16.82 -15.16
N VAL A 246 2.00 16.54 -14.75
CA VAL A 246 1.52 16.78 -13.39
C VAL A 246 1.28 15.42 -12.74
N SER A 247 2.16 15.03 -11.86
CA SER A 247 2.08 13.77 -11.14
C SER A 247 1.56 14.01 -9.74
N SER A 248 0.43 13.41 -9.40
CA SER A 248 -0.21 13.50 -8.10
C SER A 248 -0.60 12.11 -7.58
N GLU A 249 -0.97 12.03 -6.31
CA GLU A 249 -1.58 10.81 -5.77
C GLU A 249 -2.79 10.38 -6.63
N LEU A 250 -3.55 11.34 -7.13
CA LEU A 250 -4.74 11.11 -7.94
C LEU A 250 -4.38 10.47 -9.29
N SER A 251 -3.42 11.04 -10.03
CA SER A 251 -2.94 10.49 -11.31
C SER A 251 -2.34 9.10 -11.16
N PHE A 252 -1.65 8.85 -10.05
CA PHE A 252 -1.16 7.52 -9.71
C PHE A 252 -2.30 6.54 -9.41
N ARG A 253 -3.29 6.97 -8.63
CA ARG A 253 -4.49 6.17 -8.36
C ARG A 253 -5.28 5.89 -9.65
N GLN A 254 -5.39 6.85 -10.56
CA GLN A 254 -6.02 6.66 -11.87
C GLN A 254 -5.24 5.69 -12.75
N ALA A 255 -3.92 5.82 -12.83
CA ALA A 255 -3.06 4.90 -13.59
C ALA A 255 -3.10 3.47 -13.04
N LEU A 256 -3.21 3.31 -11.73
CA LEU A 256 -3.34 2.02 -11.04
C LEU A 256 -4.80 1.61 -10.80
N SER A 257 -5.77 2.48 -11.10
CA SER A 257 -7.19 2.25 -10.76
C SER A 257 -7.70 0.91 -11.30
N GLY A 258 -7.30 0.53 -12.50
CA GLY A 258 -7.63 -0.78 -13.06
C GLY A 258 -7.10 -1.96 -12.24
N VAL A 259 -5.85 -1.88 -11.79
CA VAL A 259 -5.21 -2.94 -11.00
C VAL A 259 -5.70 -2.94 -9.56
N LEU A 260 -5.83 -1.76 -8.94
CA LEU A 260 -6.36 -1.62 -7.57
C LEU A 260 -7.82 -2.02 -7.48
N PHE A 261 -8.65 -1.54 -8.41
CA PHE A 261 -10.06 -1.87 -8.50
C PHE A 261 -10.26 -3.37 -8.74
N LEU A 262 -9.45 -3.97 -9.63
CA LEU A 262 -9.47 -5.41 -9.87
C LEU A 262 -9.06 -6.17 -8.61
N SER A 263 -7.99 -5.76 -7.93
CA SER A 263 -7.50 -6.40 -6.70
C SER A 263 -8.51 -6.31 -5.55
N GLU A 264 -9.10 -5.14 -5.30
CA GLU A 264 -10.11 -4.94 -4.27
C GLU A 264 -11.40 -5.71 -4.58
N ARG A 265 -11.88 -5.67 -5.83
CA ARG A 265 -13.07 -6.42 -6.26
C ARG A 265 -12.85 -7.91 -6.29
N MET A 266 -11.71 -8.37 -6.79
CA MET A 266 -11.36 -9.80 -6.76
C MET A 266 -11.24 -10.32 -5.33
N GLY A 267 -10.66 -9.54 -4.42
CA GLY A 267 -10.62 -9.86 -2.99
C GLY A 267 -12.01 -10.05 -2.38
N LEU A 268 -12.95 -9.14 -2.67
CA LEU A 268 -14.34 -9.24 -2.23
C LEU A 268 -15.08 -10.42 -2.86
N ILE A 269 -14.89 -10.66 -4.17
CA ILE A 269 -15.50 -11.78 -4.88
C ILE A 269 -15.02 -13.10 -4.28
N VAL A 270 -13.71 -13.29 -4.13
CA VAL A 270 -13.12 -14.50 -3.55
C VAL A 270 -13.58 -14.70 -2.11
N ALA A 271 -13.58 -13.64 -1.28
CA ALA A 271 -14.09 -13.70 0.09
C ALA A 271 -15.57 -14.08 0.14
N SER A 272 -16.39 -13.55 -0.79
CA SER A 272 -17.81 -13.88 -0.90
C SER A 272 -18.03 -15.35 -1.30
N PHE A 273 -17.25 -15.86 -2.25
CA PHE A 273 -17.29 -17.28 -2.64
C PHE A 273 -16.90 -18.20 -1.48
N ILE A 274 -15.81 -17.87 -0.77
CA ILE A 274 -15.39 -18.65 0.41
C ILE A 274 -16.45 -18.59 1.49
N GLY A 275 -17.05 -17.42 1.75
CA GLY A 275 -18.14 -17.26 2.71
C GLY A 275 -19.38 -18.08 2.33
N ALA A 276 -19.79 -18.04 1.06
CA ALA A 276 -20.91 -18.82 0.56
C ALA A 276 -20.63 -20.32 0.64
N PHE A 277 -19.44 -20.78 0.28
CA PHE A 277 -19.06 -22.18 0.37
C PHE A 277 -19.01 -22.65 1.82
N ALA A 278 -18.47 -21.85 2.73
CA ALA A 278 -18.48 -22.12 4.16
C ALA A 278 -19.91 -22.20 4.73
N ALA A 279 -20.78 -21.27 4.31
CA ALA A 279 -22.18 -21.29 4.72
C ALA A 279 -22.91 -22.57 4.23
N ALA A 280 -22.70 -22.94 2.96
CA ALA A 280 -23.27 -24.16 2.40
C ALA A 280 -22.75 -25.42 3.14
N PHE A 281 -21.47 -25.43 3.49
CA PHE A 281 -20.88 -26.54 4.25
C PHE A 281 -21.43 -26.64 5.67
N VAL A 282 -21.56 -25.52 6.38
CA VAL A 282 -22.18 -25.47 7.72
C VAL A 282 -23.64 -25.91 7.66
N LEU A 283 -24.41 -25.43 6.67
CA LEU A 283 -25.79 -25.87 6.44
C LEU A 283 -25.88 -27.38 6.24
N ARG A 284 -25.03 -27.95 5.37
CA ARG A 284 -24.99 -29.40 5.11
C ARG A 284 -24.61 -30.19 6.36
N ALA A 285 -23.55 -29.74 7.07
CA ALA A 285 -23.12 -30.39 8.31
C ALA A 285 -24.20 -30.39 9.39
N THR A 286 -24.94 -29.27 9.51
CA THR A 286 -26.05 -29.18 10.47
C THR A 286 -27.25 -30.05 10.03
N ALA A 287 -27.56 -30.09 8.73
CA ALA A 287 -28.62 -30.94 8.19
C ALA A 287 -28.32 -32.43 8.45
N SER A 288 -27.11 -32.89 8.12
CA SER A 288 -26.65 -34.26 8.40
C SER A 288 -26.77 -34.61 9.88
N ALA A 289 -26.41 -33.64 10.72
CA ALA A 289 -26.49 -33.78 12.17
C ALA A 289 -27.90 -33.99 12.72
N VAL A 290 -28.85 -33.23 12.16
CA VAL A 290 -30.25 -33.38 12.58
C VAL A 290 -30.82 -34.69 12.06
N GLU A 291 -30.48 -35.11 10.85
CA GLU A 291 -30.94 -36.37 10.25
C GLU A 291 -30.43 -37.58 11.04
N GLU A 292 -29.14 -37.61 11.39
CA GLU A 292 -28.55 -38.69 12.24
C GLU A 292 -29.23 -38.79 13.61
N ARG A 293 -29.73 -37.69 14.16
CA ARG A 293 -30.39 -37.61 15.46
C ARG A 293 -31.91 -37.76 15.40
N ARG A 294 -32.48 -37.93 14.23
CA ARG A 294 -33.94 -37.90 14.04
C ARG A 294 -34.66 -38.88 14.97
N ARG A 295 -34.11 -40.07 15.15
CA ARG A 295 -34.65 -41.09 16.10
C ARG A 295 -34.49 -40.64 17.57
N GLU A 296 -33.33 -40.11 17.97
CA GLU A 296 -33.10 -39.63 19.33
C GLU A 296 -34.00 -38.44 19.70
N LEU A 297 -34.16 -37.48 18.74
CA LEU A 297 -35.06 -36.35 18.92
C LEU A 297 -36.53 -36.78 19.05
N ALA A 298 -36.95 -37.81 18.29
CA ALA A 298 -38.27 -38.40 18.41
C ALA A 298 -38.48 -39.08 19.76
N VAL A 299 -37.47 -39.80 20.31
CA VAL A 299 -37.53 -40.40 21.65
C VAL A 299 -37.63 -39.32 22.73
N LEU A 300 -36.84 -38.22 22.63
CA LEU A 300 -36.93 -37.11 23.57
C LEU A 300 -38.34 -36.48 23.56
N GLN A 301 -38.94 -36.36 22.38
CA GLN A 301 -40.32 -35.88 22.25
C GLN A 301 -41.34 -36.85 22.85
N ALA A 302 -41.15 -38.16 22.66
CA ALA A 302 -42.03 -39.19 23.26
C ALA A 302 -41.96 -39.22 24.79
N ILE A 303 -40.79 -38.87 25.39
CA ILE A 303 -40.59 -38.73 26.84
C ILE A 303 -41.18 -37.40 27.38
N GLY A 304 -41.76 -36.56 26.53
CA GLY A 304 -42.44 -35.31 26.94
C GLY A 304 -41.61 -34.04 26.83
N TRP A 305 -40.46 -34.07 26.13
CA TRP A 305 -39.75 -32.82 25.84
C TRP A 305 -40.49 -31.97 24.82
N PRO A 306 -40.82 -30.72 25.14
CA PRO A 306 -41.46 -29.83 24.19
C PRO A 306 -40.51 -29.51 23.03
N TRP A 307 -41.02 -29.51 21.80
CA TRP A 307 -40.25 -29.23 20.58
C TRP A 307 -39.41 -27.95 20.67
N ARG A 308 -39.91 -26.94 21.40
CA ARG A 308 -39.19 -25.68 21.66
C ARG A 308 -37.87 -25.89 22.37
N ARG A 309 -37.79 -26.77 23.38
CA ARG A 309 -36.54 -27.09 24.11
C ARG A 309 -35.54 -27.83 23.23
N ILE A 310 -36.01 -28.70 22.37
CA ILE A 310 -35.19 -29.44 21.41
C ILE A 310 -34.52 -28.46 20.44
N ARG A 311 -35.31 -27.49 19.93
CA ARG A 311 -34.87 -26.43 19.07
C ARG A 311 -33.79 -25.55 19.73
N GLU A 312 -34.05 -25.10 20.94
CA GLU A 312 -33.12 -24.27 21.71
C GLU A 312 -31.78 -25.01 21.94
N GLN A 313 -31.82 -26.30 22.19
CA GLN A 313 -30.61 -27.11 22.37
C GLN A 313 -29.76 -27.18 21.08
N VAL A 314 -30.38 -27.51 19.96
CA VAL A 314 -29.67 -27.61 18.67
C VAL A 314 -29.09 -26.25 18.27
N LEU A 315 -29.84 -25.17 18.54
CA LEU A 315 -29.38 -23.81 18.25
C LEU A 315 -28.16 -23.44 19.11
N ILE A 316 -28.21 -23.69 20.40
CA ILE A 316 -27.08 -23.42 21.31
C ILE A 316 -25.84 -24.22 20.89
N GLU A 317 -26.01 -25.49 20.52
CA GLU A 317 -24.91 -26.37 20.08
C GLU A 317 -24.24 -25.78 18.81
N ASN A 318 -25.03 -25.41 17.81
CA ASN A 318 -24.48 -24.82 16.56
C ASN A 318 -23.81 -23.47 16.78
N VAL A 319 -24.37 -22.60 17.60
CA VAL A 319 -23.75 -21.32 17.96
C VAL A 319 -22.44 -21.52 18.70
N LEU A 320 -22.37 -22.48 19.62
CA LEU A 320 -21.11 -22.82 20.33
C LEU A 320 -20.05 -23.36 19.37
N LEU A 321 -20.41 -24.25 18.43
CA LEU A 321 -19.48 -24.77 17.42
C LEU A 321 -19.00 -23.66 16.48
N ALA A 322 -19.89 -22.78 16.06
CA ALA A 322 -19.52 -21.62 15.23
C ALA A 322 -18.58 -20.65 15.98
N THR A 323 -18.88 -20.37 17.26
CA THR A 323 -18.06 -19.49 18.09
C THR A 323 -16.66 -20.05 18.32
N THR A 324 -16.56 -21.32 18.67
CA THR A 324 -15.26 -22.00 18.86
C THR A 324 -14.47 -22.05 17.56
N GLY A 325 -15.11 -22.36 16.43
CA GLY A 325 -14.48 -22.33 15.11
C GLY A 325 -13.99 -20.94 14.73
N ALA A 326 -14.80 -19.91 14.96
CA ALA A 326 -14.41 -18.52 14.68
C ALA A 326 -13.21 -18.05 15.51
N ILE A 327 -13.18 -18.39 16.80
CA ILE A 327 -12.05 -18.05 17.69
C ILE A 327 -10.77 -18.75 17.21
N VAL A 328 -10.85 -20.04 16.90
CA VAL A 328 -9.70 -20.82 16.41
C VAL A 328 -9.23 -20.28 15.06
N GLY A 329 -10.14 -20.01 14.13
CA GLY A 329 -9.81 -19.44 12.82
C GLY A 329 -9.14 -18.06 12.91
N LEU A 330 -9.65 -17.19 13.78
CA LEU A 330 -9.05 -15.87 14.02
C LEU A 330 -7.68 -16.00 14.69
N ALA A 331 -7.53 -16.87 15.70
CA ALA A 331 -6.25 -17.10 16.35
C ALA A 331 -5.18 -17.62 15.37
N LEU A 332 -5.56 -18.54 14.47
CA LEU A 332 -4.68 -19.04 13.41
C LEU A 332 -4.32 -17.93 12.40
N ALA A 333 -5.29 -17.08 12.01
CA ALA A 333 -5.03 -15.94 11.13
C ALA A 333 -4.01 -14.97 11.73
N LEU A 334 -4.15 -14.65 13.03
CA LEU A 334 -3.22 -13.79 13.75
C LEU A 334 -1.83 -14.44 13.88
N ALA A 335 -1.77 -15.73 14.15
CA ALA A 335 -0.51 -16.48 14.24
C ALA A 335 0.22 -16.50 12.87
N ILE A 336 -0.50 -16.78 11.78
CA ILE A 336 0.07 -16.83 10.44
C ILE A 336 0.55 -15.42 10.02
N THR A 337 -0.23 -14.36 10.27
CA THR A 337 0.19 -12.99 9.94
C THR A 337 1.41 -12.55 10.76
N ALA A 338 1.52 -12.97 12.01
CA ALA A 338 2.68 -12.70 12.85
C ALA A 338 3.95 -13.44 12.35
N VAL A 339 3.82 -14.68 11.87
CA VAL A 339 4.93 -15.47 11.30
C VAL A 339 5.36 -14.93 9.94
N LEU A 340 4.42 -14.53 9.07
CA LEU A 340 4.72 -13.94 7.77
C LEU A 340 5.38 -12.57 7.89
N GLY A 341 5.13 -11.83 8.97
CA GLY A 341 5.72 -10.54 9.30
C GLY A 341 5.31 -9.43 8.34
N GLY A 342 5.72 -9.46 7.07
CA GLY A 342 5.45 -8.42 6.08
C GLY A 342 5.44 -8.93 4.65
N ILE A 343 4.83 -8.13 3.78
CA ILE A 343 4.87 -8.32 2.33
C ILE A 343 5.81 -7.26 1.75
N SER A 344 6.75 -7.70 0.92
CA SER A 344 7.52 -6.79 0.06
C SER A 344 6.86 -6.74 -1.31
N VAL A 345 6.39 -5.55 -1.69
CA VAL A 345 5.78 -5.32 -3.01
C VAL A 345 6.73 -4.45 -3.81
N THR A 346 7.12 -4.93 -4.97
CA THR A 346 7.92 -4.17 -5.92
C THR A 346 7.00 -3.35 -6.81
N ILE A 347 7.03 -2.02 -6.67
CA ILE A 347 6.16 -1.09 -7.37
C ILE A 347 6.98 -0.35 -8.42
N LYS A 348 6.47 -0.28 -9.66
CA LYS A 348 7.00 0.61 -10.68
C LYS A 348 6.44 2.02 -10.44
N LEU A 349 7.30 2.98 -10.21
CA LEU A 349 6.89 4.38 -10.06
C LEU A 349 6.51 4.95 -11.42
N PRO A 350 5.34 5.57 -11.56
CA PRO A 350 4.86 6.09 -12.84
C PRO A 350 5.54 7.41 -13.27
N TRP A 351 6.19 8.10 -12.34
CA TRP A 351 6.95 9.30 -12.65
C TRP A 351 8.40 8.94 -12.97
N ASP A 352 8.89 9.48 -14.05
CA ASP A 352 10.25 9.24 -14.55
C ASP A 352 11.29 10.12 -13.81
N LEU A 353 11.25 10.08 -12.48
CA LEU A 353 12.29 10.61 -11.59
C LEU A 353 13.29 9.50 -11.24
N SER A 354 13.57 8.62 -12.20
CA SER A 354 14.61 7.62 -11.98
C SER A 354 15.95 8.32 -11.92
N SER A 355 16.74 7.99 -10.92
CA SER A 355 18.11 8.47 -10.78
C SER A 355 19.01 8.06 -11.95
N THR A 356 18.60 7.08 -12.76
CA THR A 356 19.38 6.53 -13.88
C THR A 356 18.62 6.57 -15.21
N PRO A 357 19.29 6.96 -16.31
CA PRO A 357 18.72 6.92 -17.65
C PRO A 357 18.32 5.50 -18.08
N HIS A 358 17.21 5.35 -18.80
CA HIS A 358 16.71 4.02 -19.20
C HIS A 358 17.55 3.30 -20.27
N PHE A 359 18.51 3.93 -20.86
CA PHE A 359 19.50 3.28 -21.75
C PHE A 359 20.67 2.66 -20.99
N ILE A 360 20.76 2.86 -19.66
CA ILE A 360 21.73 2.16 -18.82
C ILE A 360 21.03 0.89 -18.30
N PRO A 361 21.61 -0.32 -18.45
CA PRO A 361 20.98 -1.57 -18.04
C PRO A 361 20.53 -1.62 -16.58
N GLU A 362 21.22 -0.93 -15.69
CA GLU A 362 20.90 -0.82 -14.27
C GLU A 362 19.64 0.04 -14.00
N ALA A 363 19.23 0.88 -14.95
CA ALA A 363 18.05 1.76 -14.81
C ALA A 363 16.73 1.01 -14.66
N THR A 364 16.65 -0.22 -15.16
CA THR A 364 15.47 -1.07 -14.98
C THR A 364 15.24 -1.48 -13.53
N LEU A 365 16.30 -1.56 -12.73
CA LEU A 365 16.25 -1.89 -11.30
C LEU A 365 15.78 -0.69 -10.47
N ASN A 366 16.13 0.53 -10.87
CA ASN A 366 15.79 1.75 -10.11
C ASN A 366 14.35 2.26 -10.33
N ARG A 367 13.65 1.75 -11.35
CA ARG A 367 12.21 2.04 -11.56
C ARG A 367 11.30 1.28 -10.60
N THR A 368 11.85 0.33 -9.89
CA THR A 368 11.09 -0.49 -8.95
C THR A 368 11.49 -0.15 -7.53
N GLN A 369 10.53 0.32 -6.75
CA GLN A 369 10.71 0.48 -5.31
C GLN A 369 10.10 -0.73 -4.59
N THR A 370 10.92 -1.44 -3.83
CA THR A 370 10.45 -2.50 -2.96
C THR A 370 9.97 -1.90 -1.65
N VAL A 371 8.67 -1.94 -1.45
CA VAL A 371 8.02 -1.43 -0.23
C VAL A 371 7.67 -2.60 0.66
N ALA A 372 8.31 -2.68 1.83
CA ALA A 372 7.93 -3.64 2.87
C ALA A 372 6.80 -3.04 3.73
N VAL A 373 5.69 -3.76 3.83
CA VAL A 373 4.55 -3.38 4.66
C VAL A 373 4.18 -4.54 5.57
N PRO A 374 4.03 -4.30 6.87
CA PRO A 374 3.58 -5.35 7.79
C PRO A 374 2.16 -5.79 7.42
N ILE A 375 1.93 -7.09 7.48
CA ILE A 375 0.58 -7.64 7.32
C ILE A 375 -0.16 -7.38 8.62
N THR A 376 -1.18 -6.53 8.56
CA THR A 376 -2.03 -6.25 9.71
C THR A 376 -3.45 -6.71 9.43
N VAL A 377 -4.05 -7.40 10.37
CA VAL A 377 -5.45 -7.82 10.31
C VAL A 377 -6.33 -6.61 10.66
N PRO A 378 -7.20 -6.11 9.74
CA PRO A 378 -8.15 -5.08 10.08
C PRO A 378 -9.18 -5.65 11.06
N TRP A 379 -9.44 -4.94 12.16
CA TRP A 379 -10.40 -5.38 13.18
C TRP A 379 -11.83 -5.49 12.62
N GLU A 380 -12.19 -4.61 11.66
CA GLU A 380 -13.47 -4.65 10.97
C GLU A 380 -13.66 -5.97 10.20
N ALA A 381 -12.62 -6.42 9.50
CA ALA A 381 -12.65 -7.68 8.76
C ALA A 381 -12.77 -8.88 9.72
N ALA A 382 -12.05 -8.84 10.83
CA ALA A 382 -12.17 -9.85 11.87
C ALA A 382 -13.58 -9.89 12.47
N ALA A 383 -14.16 -8.74 12.78
CA ALA A 383 -15.52 -8.62 13.31
C ALA A 383 -16.57 -9.13 12.32
N ILE A 384 -16.45 -8.78 11.03
CA ILE A 384 -17.36 -9.26 9.97
C ILE A 384 -17.24 -10.78 9.78
N ALA A 385 -16.03 -11.33 9.77
CA ALA A 385 -15.83 -12.77 9.61
C ALA A 385 -16.40 -13.57 10.79
N VAL A 386 -16.17 -13.11 12.01
CA VAL A 386 -16.72 -13.73 13.23
C VAL A 386 -18.24 -13.56 13.27
N GLY A 387 -18.76 -12.35 13.10
CA GLY A 387 -20.21 -12.07 13.10
C GLY A 387 -20.93 -12.82 11.99
N GLY A 388 -20.35 -12.88 10.79
CA GLY A 388 -20.89 -13.64 9.67
C GLY A 388 -20.96 -15.15 9.94
N SER A 389 -19.94 -15.72 10.56
CA SER A 389 -19.93 -17.15 10.93
C SER A 389 -21.00 -17.49 11.96
N LEU A 390 -21.20 -16.62 12.95
CA LEU A 390 -22.26 -16.76 13.95
C LEU A 390 -23.66 -16.65 13.32
N LEU A 391 -23.84 -15.69 12.42
CA LEU A 391 -25.09 -15.51 11.68
C LEU A 391 -25.44 -16.73 10.84
N VAL A 392 -24.46 -17.28 10.12
CA VAL A 392 -24.64 -18.50 9.30
C VAL A 392 -24.99 -19.70 10.19
N GLY A 393 -24.30 -19.89 11.32
CA GLY A 393 -24.63 -20.94 12.28
C GLY A 393 -26.04 -20.81 12.83
N PHE A 394 -26.47 -19.59 13.14
CA PHE A 394 -27.82 -19.29 13.60
C PHE A 394 -28.88 -19.56 12.52
N ILE A 395 -28.67 -19.05 11.30
CA ILE A 395 -29.61 -19.26 10.17
C ILE A 395 -29.72 -20.75 9.83
N ALA A 396 -28.60 -21.47 9.83
CA ALA A 396 -28.57 -22.91 9.59
C ALA A 396 -29.45 -23.67 10.62
N ALA A 397 -29.30 -23.34 11.89
CA ALA A 397 -30.09 -23.95 12.95
C ALA A 397 -31.59 -23.61 12.82
N VAL A 398 -31.94 -22.35 12.54
CA VAL A 398 -33.34 -21.91 12.38
C VAL A 398 -33.99 -22.54 11.16
N ALA A 399 -33.31 -22.58 10.01
CA ALA A 399 -33.83 -23.16 8.77
C ALA A 399 -34.19 -24.66 8.92
N LEU A 400 -33.33 -25.42 9.58
CA LEU A 400 -33.56 -26.84 9.82
C LEU A 400 -34.67 -27.12 10.83
N LEU A 401 -34.87 -26.21 11.77
CA LEU A 401 -35.88 -26.31 12.81
C LEU A 401 -37.23 -25.73 12.39
N ALA A 402 -37.31 -25.07 11.24
CA ALA A 402 -38.57 -24.66 10.60
C ALA A 402 -39.33 -25.86 10.01
N SER A 403 -38.67 -26.98 9.74
CA SER A 403 -39.31 -28.22 9.30
C SER A 403 -40.24 -28.79 10.39
N PRO A 404 -41.38 -29.34 10.03
CA PRO A 404 -42.30 -29.93 11.00
C PRO A 404 -41.61 -31.08 11.76
N PRO A 405 -41.94 -31.28 13.07
CA PRO A 405 -41.36 -32.31 13.86
C PRO A 405 -41.62 -33.70 13.24
N PRO A 406 -40.65 -34.62 13.24
CA PRO A 406 -40.89 -35.98 12.79
C PRO A 406 -41.96 -36.61 13.66
N GLN A 407 -43.03 -37.13 13.04
CA GLN A 407 -44.09 -37.78 13.79
C GLN A 407 -43.50 -39.05 14.42
N PRO A 408 -43.64 -39.27 15.76
CA PRO A 408 -43.02 -40.39 16.46
C PRO A 408 -43.38 -41.75 15.89
N TRP A 409 -44.61 -41.91 15.41
CA TRP A 409 -45.12 -43.17 14.87
C TRP A 409 -44.70 -43.49 13.45
N SER A 410 -44.31 -42.51 12.63
CA SER A 410 -43.83 -42.79 11.28
C SER A 410 -42.42 -43.40 11.27
N LEU A 411 -41.65 -43.24 12.37
CA LEU A 411 -40.28 -43.75 12.49
C LEU A 411 -40.25 -45.17 13.13
N LEU A 412 -41.34 -45.60 13.75
CA LEU A 412 -41.43 -46.92 14.33
C LEU A 412 -41.93 -48.00 13.33
N HIS A 413 -42.41 -47.59 12.13
CA HIS A 413 -42.97 -48.46 11.10
C HIS A 413 -42.14 -48.49 9.81
N SER A 414 -40.94 -47.92 9.78
CA SER A 414 -40.00 -48.04 8.65
C SER A 414 -38.94 -49.10 9.00
N GLU A 415 -39.29 -50.38 8.85
CA GLU A 415 -38.38 -51.47 8.56
C GLU A 415 -38.23 -51.65 7.07
#